data_4968a28a022fa76b18a7a2268d1a58fe
#
_entry.id   4968a28a022fa76b18a7a2268d1a58fe
#
_cell.length_a   1.000
_cell.length_b   1.000
_cell.length_c   1.000
_cell.angle_alpha   90.00
_cell.angle_beta   90.00
_cell.angle_gamma   90.00
#
_symmetry.space_group_name_H-M   'P 1'
#
loop_
_entity.id
_entity.type
_entity.pdbx_description
1 polymer ?
#
loop_
_entity_poly.entity_id
_entity_poly.type
_entity_poly.pdbx_seq_one_letter_code
_entity_poly.pdbx_strand_id
1 'polypeptide(L)'
;MRRLCFSCHIMFAVLLLQSATAFSQISAIDGSESSRRTLDIEVLIQSQTSHRVKAQEWGRVLQDLGYSVKFREARAGESPGVEDRDSGDLLSTHIVAAMAPDGSIGFGNYRFAIESPQPLTLLLEEIRRYGANGPPNASPTWGLTDEQFKEVTQLLAQPVRNAVELQSPVLAIESIGLPDNMRLKFTDAARGLAISKRPVSAPDSLELQTVSRGTAIAIVLAQYGLGFRPKCVAPGRYDLEIDRGNEASNLWPVGWKPEQSFSEILPAYFKAIPLDVEDVETGKLIGAVAEKLQLPFFSAAYALDEKGLHIDTLKYTRKDARISPARLLTAVGDKLDMGFDVRVDEAGKMFLWVTTADDARAFRHRFAHVRAKTE
;
A
#
# COMPACT_ATOMS: atom_id res chain seq x y z
N MET A 1 53.90 -39.80 43.96
CA MET A 1 53.86 -41.11 43.25
C MET A 1 52.57 -41.16 42.50
N ARG A 2 52.62 -40.83 41.21
CA ARG A 2 52.58 -41.75 40.03
C ARG A 2 51.42 -42.74 40.09
N ARG A 3 50.37 -42.60 39.30
CA ARG A 3 50.21 -43.28 38.01
C ARG A 3 49.02 -42.75 37.23
N LEU A 4 49.31 -42.44 36.00
CA LEU A 4 48.45 -42.26 34.85
C LEU A 4 47.43 -43.42 34.70
N CYS A 5 46.24 -43.08 34.21
CA CYS A 5 45.49 -43.97 33.30
C CYS A 5 44.93 -43.15 32.14
N PHE A 6 45.64 -43.25 31.04
CA PHE A 6 45.23 -42.97 29.67
C PHE A 6 44.17 -44.05 29.31
N SER A 7 42.94 -43.72 29.09
CA SER A 7 42.05 -44.48 28.20
C SER A 7 40.61 -43.96 28.32
N CYS A 8 40.25 -42.89 27.66
CA CYS A 8 38.87 -42.49 27.42
C CYS A 8 38.74 -41.42 26.32
N HIS A 9 39.48 -41.57 25.24
CA HIS A 9 39.47 -40.56 24.17
C HIS A 9 39.19 -41.15 22.76
N ILE A 10 38.55 -42.31 22.64
CA ILE A 10 38.26 -42.93 21.29
C ILE A 10 36.77 -43.29 21.11
N MET A 11 35.85 -42.78 21.93
CA MET A 11 34.44 -43.16 21.77
C MET A 11 33.50 -42.00 21.62
N PHE A 12 33.98 -40.81 21.23
CA PHE A 12 33.14 -39.62 21.00
C PHE A 12 33.14 -39.08 19.58
N ALA A 13 33.77 -39.78 18.64
CA ALA A 13 33.93 -39.33 17.23
C ALA A 13 33.05 -40.03 16.23
N VAL A 14 32.12 -40.91 16.59
CA VAL A 14 31.24 -41.66 15.67
C VAL A 14 29.75 -41.32 15.78
N LEU A 15 29.37 -40.42 16.70
CA LEU A 15 27.95 -40.05 16.90
C LEU A 15 27.57 -38.64 16.38
N LEU A 16 28.45 -38.00 15.59
CA LEU A 16 28.22 -36.66 14.99
C LEU A 16 28.06 -36.68 13.46
N LEU A 17 27.89 -37.83 12.85
CA LEU A 17 27.74 -37.95 11.39
C LEU A 17 26.37 -38.48 10.91
N GLN A 18 25.36 -38.55 11.77
CA GLN A 18 24.02 -39.00 11.38
C GLN A 18 22.90 -37.98 11.59
N SER A 19 23.19 -36.70 11.82
CA SER A 19 22.14 -35.65 11.95
C SER A 19 22.16 -34.61 10.81
N ALA A 20 22.83 -34.88 9.69
CA ALA A 20 22.90 -33.96 8.55
C ALA A 20 22.00 -34.32 7.36
N THR A 21 21.06 -35.28 7.50
CA THR A 21 20.17 -35.67 6.41
C THR A 21 18.67 -35.47 6.69
N ALA A 22 18.30 -34.75 7.75
CA ALA A 22 16.92 -34.43 8.09
C ALA A 22 16.49 -32.99 7.81
N PHE A 23 17.34 -32.17 7.18
CA PHE A 23 17.03 -30.76 6.89
C PHE A 23 16.83 -30.47 5.40
N SER A 24 16.65 -31.50 4.57
CA SER A 24 16.48 -31.35 3.13
C SER A 24 15.09 -31.74 2.59
N GLN A 25 14.06 -31.78 3.44
CA GLN A 25 12.69 -32.14 3.00
C GLN A 25 11.59 -31.21 3.49
N ILE A 26 11.91 -29.93 3.82
CA ILE A 26 10.90 -28.89 4.05
C ILE A 26 11.10 -27.71 3.08
N SER A 27 11.33 -28.04 1.83
CA SER A 27 11.36 -27.04 0.75
C SER A 27 10.69 -27.55 -0.52
N ALA A 28 9.67 -28.36 -0.39
CA ALA A 28 8.93 -28.91 -1.54
C ALA A 28 7.43 -29.04 -1.28
N ILE A 29 6.81 -28.09 -0.53
CA ILE A 29 5.36 -27.90 -0.51
C ILE A 29 5.11 -26.39 -0.64
N ASP A 30 5.53 -25.83 -1.73
CA ASP A 30 5.00 -24.61 -2.32
C ASP A 30 5.19 -24.61 -3.84
N GLY A 31 5.10 -25.79 -4.41
CA GLY A 31 4.84 -26.03 -5.80
C GLY A 31 3.34 -26.08 -6.03
N SER A 32 2.59 -25.09 -5.52
CA SER A 32 1.24 -24.86 -6.01
C SER A 32 1.39 -24.61 -7.51
N GLU A 33 0.64 -25.35 -8.30
CA GLU A 33 0.28 -25.11 -9.67
C GLU A 33 0.01 -23.63 -9.94
N SER A 34 1.04 -22.78 -10.00
CA SER A 34 0.97 -21.57 -10.76
C SER A 34 0.82 -22.06 -12.20
N SER A 35 -0.41 -22.37 -12.58
CA SER A 35 -0.79 -22.61 -13.96
C SER A 35 -0.07 -21.56 -14.76
N ARG A 36 0.76 -22.01 -15.73
CA ARG A 36 1.62 -21.15 -16.55
C ARG A 36 0.74 -20.29 -17.45
N ARG A 37 0.08 -19.30 -16.85
CA ARG A 37 -0.71 -18.34 -17.58
C ARG A 37 0.23 -17.50 -18.46
N THR A 38 -0.02 -17.48 -19.75
CA THR A 38 0.70 -16.65 -20.71
C THR A 38 -0.02 -15.32 -20.88
N LEU A 39 0.75 -14.23 -21.01
CA LEU A 39 0.21 -12.91 -21.35
C LEU A 39 0.43 -12.65 -22.83
N ASP A 40 -0.66 -12.33 -23.55
CA ASP A 40 -0.63 -11.82 -24.93
C ASP A 40 -0.93 -10.32 -24.86
N ILE A 41 0.09 -9.50 -25.05
CA ILE A 41 -0.01 -8.04 -24.85
C ILE A 41 -0.03 -7.36 -26.21
N GLU A 42 -1.08 -6.61 -26.48
CA GLU A 42 -1.21 -5.76 -27.65
C GLU A 42 -1.34 -4.30 -27.24
N VAL A 43 -0.63 -3.41 -27.92
CA VAL A 43 -0.72 -1.97 -27.72
C VAL A 43 -1.25 -1.31 -28.98
N LEU A 44 -2.40 -0.68 -28.87
CA LEU A 44 -3.03 0.08 -29.94
C LEU A 44 -2.31 1.42 -30.10
N ILE A 45 -1.85 1.72 -31.31
CA ILE A 45 -1.20 2.97 -31.65
C ILE A 45 -2.02 3.73 -32.69
N GLN A 46 -1.92 5.06 -32.69
CA GLN A 46 -2.43 5.89 -33.76
C GLN A 46 -1.35 6.03 -34.83
N SER A 47 -1.77 6.23 -36.09
CA SER A 47 -0.89 6.31 -37.28
C SER A 47 0.09 7.50 -37.31
N GLN A 48 0.42 8.13 -36.19
CA GLN A 48 1.35 9.25 -36.11
C GLN A 48 2.81 8.78 -35.97
N THR A 49 3.72 9.46 -36.62
CA THR A 49 5.16 9.09 -36.62
C THR A 49 5.75 9.10 -35.19
N SER A 50 5.33 10.02 -34.35
CA SER A 50 5.76 10.11 -32.95
C SER A 50 5.41 8.85 -32.14
N HIS A 51 4.26 8.25 -32.41
CA HIS A 51 3.84 7.02 -31.71
C HIS A 51 4.68 5.80 -32.11
N ARG A 52 5.22 5.76 -33.31
CA ARG A 52 6.10 4.64 -33.74
C ARG A 52 7.42 4.63 -32.99
N VAL A 53 8.01 5.79 -32.71
CA VAL A 53 9.25 5.90 -31.91
C VAL A 53 8.97 5.46 -30.47
N LYS A 54 7.90 5.97 -29.86
CA LYS A 54 7.51 5.57 -28.50
C LYS A 54 7.13 4.09 -28.39
N ALA A 55 6.50 3.52 -29.43
CA ALA A 55 6.23 2.08 -29.50
C ALA A 55 7.52 1.24 -29.49
N GLN A 56 8.57 1.67 -30.20
CA GLN A 56 9.87 0.99 -30.16
C GLN A 56 10.53 1.08 -28.78
N GLU A 57 10.46 2.24 -28.11
CA GLU A 57 10.98 2.41 -26.76
C GLU A 57 10.24 1.49 -25.77
N TRP A 58 8.91 1.46 -25.80
CA TRP A 58 8.10 0.54 -25.00
C TRP A 58 8.36 -0.92 -25.32
N GLY A 59 8.57 -1.26 -26.59
CA GLY A 59 8.91 -2.61 -27.02
C GLY A 59 10.18 -3.12 -26.33
N ARG A 60 11.22 -2.27 -26.23
CA ARG A 60 12.45 -2.59 -25.50
C ARG A 60 12.21 -2.73 -24.00
N VAL A 61 11.54 -1.77 -23.38
CA VAL A 61 11.25 -1.82 -21.95
C VAL A 61 10.46 -3.09 -21.58
N LEU A 62 9.44 -3.45 -22.33
CA LEU A 62 8.64 -4.66 -22.06
C LEU A 62 9.43 -5.94 -22.34
N GLN A 63 10.28 -5.95 -23.36
CA GLN A 63 11.16 -7.07 -23.66
C GLN A 63 12.21 -7.27 -22.55
N ASP A 64 12.81 -6.19 -22.03
CA ASP A 64 13.76 -6.24 -20.92
C ASP A 64 13.09 -6.74 -19.62
N LEU A 65 11.79 -6.52 -19.46
CA LEU A 65 10.95 -7.06 -18.38
C LEU A 65 10.47 -8.49 -18.64
N GLY A 66 10.87 -9.10 -19.77
CA GLY A 66 10.51 -10.48 -20.13
C GLY A 66 9.13 -10.67 -20.75
N TYR A 67 8.50 -9.59 -21.25
CA TYR A 67 7.20 -9.63 -21.89
C TYR A 67 7.32 -9.44 -23.42
N SER A 68 6.59 -10.25 -24.18
CA SER A 68 6.39 -10.04 -25.61
C SER A 68 5.20 -9.14 -25.85
N VAL A 69 5.36 -8.10 -26.68
CA VAL A 69 4.32 -7.12 -26.98
C VAL A 69 4.17 -6.92 -28.49
N LYS A 70 2.93 -6.80 -28.96
CA LYS A 70 2.60 -6.45 -30.34
C LYS A 70 2.05 -5.03 -30.39
N PHE A 71 2.61 -4.19 -31.25
CA PHE A 71 2.08 -2.87 -31.55
C PHE A 71 1.32 -2.89 -32.88
N ARG A 72 0.08 -2.40 -32.85
CA ARG A 72 -0.75 -2.33 -34.07
C ARG A 72 -1.70 -1.14 -34.04
N GLU A 73 -2.21 -0.79 -35.18
CA GLU A 73 -3.23 0.24 -35.28
C GLU A 73 -4.58 -0.25 -34.70
N ALA A 74 -5.30 0.67 -34.06
CA ALA A 74 -6.62 0.40 -33.52
C ALA A 74 -7.63 0.15 -34.64
N ARG A 75 -8.52 -0.82 -34.45
CA ARG A 75 -9.68 -1.04 -35.34
C ARG A 75 -10.84 -0.15 -34.86
N ALA A 76 -11.77 0.15 -35.81
CA ALA A 76 -12.93 0.93 -35.45
C ALA A 76 -13.78 0.23 -34.38
N GLY A 77 -14.08 0.95 -33.28
CA GLY A 77 -14.86 0.42 -32.16
C GLY A 77 -14.09 -0.45 -31.17
N GLU A 78 -12.76 -0.60 -31.34
CA GLU A 78 -11.93 -1.37 -30.42
C GLU A 78 -11.58 -0.56 -29.19
N SER A 79 -11.74 -1.16 -28.01
CA SER A 79 -11.45 -0.54 -26.72
C SER A 79 -10.36 -1.31 -25.98
N PRO A 80 -9.48 -0.60 -25.24
CA PRO A 80 -8.51 -1.23 -24.34
C PRO A 80 -9.21 -2.06 -23.26
N GLY A 81 -8.60 -3.19 -22.88
CA GLY A 81 -9.17 -4.08 -21.88
C GLY A 81 -8.27 -5.28 -21.58
N VAL A 82 -8.71 -6.10 -20.64
CA VAL A 82 -8.04 -7.34 -20.25
C VAL A 82 -9.08 -8.46 -20.28
N GLU A 83 -8.76 -9.58 -20.93
CA GLU A 83 -9.70 -10.67 -21.17
C GLU A 83 -8.98 -12.03 -20.98
N ASP A 84 -9.55 -12.91 -20.18
CA ASP A 84 -9.05 -14.28 -20.06
C ASP A 84 -9.52 -15.11 -21.26
N ARG A 85 -8.61 -15.86 -21.83
CA ARG A 85 -8.87 -16.82 -22.92
C ARG A 85 -8.50 -18.22 -22.43
N ASP A 86 -9.49 -19.07 -22.38
CA ASP A 86 -9.33 -20.47 -22.04
C ASP A 86 -9.20 -21.27 -23.36
N SER A 87 -8.08 -21.94 -23.53
CA SER A 87 -7.81 -22.79 -24.70
C SER A 87 -7.46 -24.22 -24.23
N GLY A 88 -8.30 -24.79 -23.36
CA GLY A 88 -8.09 -26.11 -22.79
C GLY A 88 -7.02 -26.10 -21.68
N ASP A 89 -5.88 -26.76 -21.87
CA ASP A 89 -4.82 -26.87 -20.86
C ASP A 89 -3.97 -25.61 -20.66
N LEU A 90 -4.18 -24.56 -21.49
CA LEU A 90 -3.40 -23.33 -21.46
C LEU A 90 -4.29 -22.13 -21.07
N LEU A 91 -4.06 -21.62 -19.88
CA LEU A 91 -4.65 -20.36 -19.47
C LEU A 91 -3.85 -19.20 -20.10
N SER A 92 -4.52 -18.32 -20.83
CA SER A 92 -3.91 -17.11 -21.37
C SER A 92 -4.76 -15.90 -21.05
N THR A 93 -4.09 -14.75 -20.83
CA THR A 93 -4.80 -13.47 -20.66
C THR A 93 -4.36 -12.55 -21.79
N HIS A 94 -5.34 -12.06 -22.54
CA HIS A 94 -5.15 -11.08 -23.59
C HIS A 94 -5.33 -9.68 -23.03
N ILE A 95 -4.31 -8.83 -23.21
CA ILE A 95 -4.27 -7.46 -22.71
C ILE A 95 -4.21 -6.54 -23.93
N VAL A 96 -5.20 -5.68 -24.07
CA VAL A 96 -5.22 -4.62 -25.10
C VAL A 96 -5.03 -3.29 -24.39
N ALA A 97 -3.88 -2.66 -24.59
CA ALA A 97 -3.58 -1.32 -24.10
C ALA A 97 -3.68 -0.30 -25.25
N ALA A 98 -3.87 0.97 -24.95
CA ALA A 98 -3.80 2.05 -25.92
C ALA A 98 -2.65 3.00 -25.59
N MET A 99 -1.94 3.46 -26.60
CA MET A 99 -0.94 4.51 -26.47
C MET A 99 -1.60 5.88 -26.59
N ALA A 100 -1.39 6.72 -25.58
CA ALA A 100 -1.87 8.10 -25.58
C ALA A 100 -0.91 9.03 -26.35
N PRO A 101 -1.35 10.26 -26.71
CA PRO A 101 -0.51 11.22 -27.45
C PRO A 101 0.80 11.59 -26.77
N ASP A 102 0.87 11.53 -25.44
CA ASP A 102 2.09 11.78 -24.66
C ASP A 102 3.05 10.56 -24.63
N GLY A 103 2.69 9.46 -25.27
CA GLY A 103 3.46 8.23 -25.32
C GLY A 103 3.27 7.31 -24.13
N SER A 104 2.44 7.66 -23.16
CA SER A 104 2.04 6.73 -22.09
C SER A 104 1.16 5.63 -22.66
N ILE A 105 1.20 4.41 -22.07
CA ILE A 105 0.28 3.33 -22.41
C ILE A 105 -0.74 3.12 -21.30
N GLY A 106 -1.95 2.74 -21.65
CA GLY A 106 -3.01 2.55 -20.68
C GLY A 106 -4.06 1.55 -21.10
N PHE A 107 -4.69 0.89 -20.13
CA PHE A 107 -5.87 0.05 -20.29
C PHE A 107 -6.74 0.12 -19.02
N GLY A 108 -8.04 0.10 -19.18
CA GLY A 108 -8.96 0.38 -18.09
C GLY A 108 -8.70 1.77 -17.49
N ASN A 109 -8.50 1.82 -16.18
CA ASN A 109 -8.21 3.06 -15.45
C ASN A 109 -6.70 3.30 -15.24
N TYR A 110 -5.85 2.47 -15.84
CA TYR A 110 -4.40 2.54 -15.67
C TYR A 110 -3.74 3.35 -16.75
N ARG A 111 -2.71 4.08 -16.38
CA ARG A 111 -1.83 4.79 -17.28
C ARG A 111 -0.39 4.70 -16.79
N PHE A 112 0.52 4.34 -17.69
CA PHE A 112 1.92 4.08 -17.40
C PHE A 112 2.81 4.96 -18.26
N ALA A 113 3.75 5.65 -17.61
CA ALA A 113 4.78 6.40 -18.29
C ALA A 113 6.02 5.52 -18.51
N ILE A 114 6.72 5.74 -19.61
CA ILE A 114 7.89 4.93 -19.97
C ILE A 114 9.06 5.13 -19.00
N GLU A 115 9.14 6.32 -18.40
CA GLU A 115 10.15 6.68 -17.41
C GLU A 115 10.01 5.92 -16.08
N SER A 116 8.84 5.33 -15.82
CA SER A 116 8.55 4.57 -14.61
C SER A 116 7.77 3.30 -14.92
N PRO A 117 8.43 2.24 -15.42
CA PRO A 117 7.77 1.02 -15.84
C PRO A 117 7.37 0.07 -14.70
N GLN A 118 7.89 0.28 -13.48
CA GLN A 118 7.66 -0.61 -12.33
C GLN A 118 6.17 -0.86 -12.01
N PRO A 119 5.28 0.16 -12.01
CA PRO A 119 3.85 -0.07 -11.78
C PRO A 119 3.22 -0.98 -12.83
N LEU A 120 3.66 -0.88 -14.09
CA LEU A 120 3.20 -1.77 -15.16
C LEU A 120 3.69 -3.21 -14.92
N THR A 121 4.94 -3.39 -14.52
CA THR A 121 5.50 -4.71 -14.20
C THR A 121 4.69 -5.40 -13.12
N LEU A 122 4.42 -4.71 -12.01
CA LEU A 122 3.62 -5.24 -10.90
C LEU A 122 2.22 -5.65 -11.36
N LEU A 123 1.57 -4.84 -12.17
CA LEU A 123 0.24 -5.16 -12.71
C LEU A 123 0.28 -6.36 -13.67
N LEU A 124 1.29 -6.44 -14.55
CA LEU A 124 1.43 -7.57 -15.46
C LEU A 124 1.72 -8.88 -14.71
N GLU A 125 2.48 -8.84 -13.63
CA GLU A 125 2.70 -10.00 -12.75
C GLU A 125 1.43 -10.42 -12.02
N GLU A 126 0.62 -9.46 -11.56
CA GLU A 126 -0.67 -9.72 -10.95
C GLU A 126 -1.63 -10.37 -11.95
N ILE A 127 -1.75 -9.81 -13.17
CA ILE A 127 -2.57 -10.37 -14.25
C ILE A 127 -2.06 -11.77 -14.64
N ARG A 128 -0.75 -11.98 -14.68
CA ARG A 128 -0.17 -13.30 -14.97
C ARG A 128 -0.53 -14.34 -13.90
N ARG A 129 -0.61 -13.91 -12.64
CA ARG A 129 -0.93 -14.80 -11.52
C ARG A 129 -2.43 -15.10 -11.43
N TYR A 130 -3.28 -14.11 -11.65
CA TYR A 130 -4.70 -14.17 -11.32
C TYR A 130 -5.65 -14.01 -12.53
N GLY A 131 -5.15 -13.58 -13.70
CA GLY A 131 -5.96 -13.33 -14.89
C GLY A 131 -6.63 -11.96 -14.92
N ALA A 132 -7.58 -11.80 -15.87
CA ALA A 132 -8.29 -10.56 -16.11
C ALA A 132 -9.16 -10.09 -14.94
N ASN A 133 -9.64 -11.02 -14.13
CA ASN A 133 -10.49 -10.72 -12.97
C ASN A 133 -9.70 -10.33 -11.72
N GLY A 134 -8.36 -10.32 -11.80
CA GLY A 134 -7.48 -10.09 -10.66
C GLY A 134 -7.51 -11.24 -9.65
N PRO A 135 -6.89 -11.06 -8.47
CA PRO A 135 -6.91 -12.09 -7.44
C PRO A 135 -8.35 -12.46 -7.06
N PRO A 136 -8.66 -13.74 -6.80
CA PRO A 136 -10.01 -14.24 -6.51
C PRO A 136 -10.72 -13.49 -5.36
N ASN A 137 -9.98 -12.72 -4.60
CA ASN A 137 -10.45 -11.82 -3.56
C ASN A 137 -9.70 -10.49 -3.69
N ALA A 138 -10.02 -9.70 -4.72
CA ALA A 138 -9.44 -8.38 -4.93
C ALA A 138 -9.81 -7.36 -3.83
N SER A 139 -10.73 -7.69 -2.94
CA SER A 139 -10.84 -7.03 -1.64
C SER A 139 -9.84 -7.65 -0.69
N PRO A 140 -9.07 -6.87 0.08
CA PRO A 140 -8.18 -7.40 1.10
C PRO A 140 -9.03 -7.97 2.25
N THR A 141 -9.65 -9.12 2.02
CA THR A 141 -10.54 -9.75 3.00
C THR A 141 -9.79 -10.56 4.06
N TRP A 142 -8.47 -10.65 3.96
CA TRP A 142 -7.60 -11.37 4.91
C TRP A 142 -8.12 -12.78 5.26
N GLY A 143 -8.78 -13.45 4.32
CA GLY A 143 -9.43 -14.75 4.51
C GLY A 143 -10.80 -14.67 5.20
N LEU A 144 -11.36 -13.46 5.36
CA LEU A 144 -12.74 -13.28 5.81
C LEU A 144 -13.73 -13.48 4.65
N THR A 145 -14.94 -13.94 4.95
CA THR A 145 -16.05 -13.86 4.01
C THR A 145 -16.55 -12.41 3.87
N ASP A 146 -17.35 -12.12 2.85
CA ASP A 146 -17.91 -10.77 2.65
C ASP A 146 -18.73 -10.30 3.86
N GLU A 147 -19.51 -11.22 4.48
CA GLU A 147 -20.28 -10.93 5.68
C GLU A 147 -19.36 -10.62 6.88
N GLN A 148 -18.30 -11.42 7.08
CA GLN A 148 -17.32 -11.20 8.14
C GLN A 148 -16.56 -9.90 7.93
N PHE A 149 -16.17 -9.59 6.69
CA PHE A 149 -15.51 -8.33 6.36
C PHE A 149 -16.43 -7.13 6.65
N LYS A 150 -17.70 -7.21 6.26
CA LYS A 150 -18.70 -6.19 6.57
C LYS A 150 -18.90 -6.01 8.07
N GLU A 151 -18.99 -7.12 8.83
CA GLU A 151 -19.10 -7.08 10.30
C GLU A 151 -17.88 -6.40 10.94
N VAL A 152 -16.66 -6.80 10.56
CA VAL A 152 -15.41 -6.18 11.04
C VAL A 152 -15.38 -4.69 10.70
N THR A 153 -15.72 -4.32 9.48
CA THR A 153 -15.76 -2.92 9.06
C THR A 153 -16.76 -2.11 9.89
N GLN A 154 -17.95 -2.64 10.17
CA GLN A 154 -18.94 -1.98 11.03
C GLN A 154 -18.46 -1.80 12.48
N LEU A 155 -17.77 -2.80 13.04
CA LEU A 155 -17.18 -2.73 14.38
C LEU A 155 -16.05 -1.68 14.44
N LEU A 156 -15.26 -1.57 13.38
CA LEU A 156 -14.16 -0.62 13.26
C LEU A 156 -14.60 0.79 12.82
N ALA A 157 -15.80 0.95 12.26
CA ALA A 157 -16.40 2.25 11.92
C ALA A 157 -16.85 3.08 13.13
N GLN A 158 -16.82 2.52 14.33
CA GLN A 158 -17.23 3.24 15.55
C GLN A 158 -16.24 4.38 15.86
N PRO A 159 -16.73 5.52 16.39
CA PRO A 159 -15.87 6.67 16.68
C PRO A 159 -14.94 6.39 17.87
N VAL A 160 -13.78 7.02 17.85
CA VAL A 160 -12.88 7.13 19.01
C VAL A 160 -13.41 8.25 19.91
N ARG A 161 -13.36 8.06 21.24
CA ARG A 161 -13.95 9.00 22.20
C ARG A 161 -12.93 9.96 22.81
N ASN A 162 -11.71 9.51 22.99
CA ASN A 162 -10.67 10.24 23.72
C ASN A 162 -9.46 10.52 22.83
N ALA A 163 -8.66 11.53 23.19
CA ALA A 163 -7.32 11.70 22.65
C ALA A 163 -6.45 10.48 23.03
N VAL A 164 -5.51 10.14 22.18
CA VAL A 164 -4.70 8.93 22.31
C VAL A 164 -3.24 9.30 22.54
N GLU A 165 -2.71 8.96 23.71
CA GLU A 165 -1.30 9.14 24.02
C GLU A 165 -0.44 8.04 23.38
N LEU A 166 0.66 8.44 22.74
CA LEU A 166 1.56 7.53 22.05
C LEU A 166 2.73 7.05 22.93
N GLN A 167 2.43 6.53 24.11
CA GLN A 167 3.46 5.95 24.99
C GLN A 167 3.96 4.60 24.49
N SER A 168 3.03 3.74 24.09
CA SER A 168 3.30 2.48 23.41
C SER A 168 2.11 2.13 22.51
N PRO A 169 2.30 1.32 21.45
CA PRO A 169 1.18 0.95 20.57
C PRO A 169 0.08 0.17 21.32
N VAL A 170 0.45 -0.65 22.31
CA VAL A 170 -0.52 -1.42 23.11
C VAL A 170 -1.42 -0.49 23.92
N LEU A 171 -0.84 0.41 24.72
CA LEU A 171 -1.60 1.35 25.56
C LEU A 171 -2.43 2.31 24.72
N ALA A 172 -1.89 2.76 23.58
CA ALA A 172 -2.60 3.63 22.67
C ALA A 172 -3.86 2.93 22.08
N ILE A 173 -3.74 1.66 21.66
CA ILE A 173 -4.88 0.91 21.15
C ILE A 173 -5.89 0.57 22.25
N GLU A 174 -5.42 0.27 23.47
CA GLU A 174 -6.30 0.07 24.63
C GLU A 174 -7.12 1.33 24.92
N SER A 175 -6.53 2.53 24.83
CA SER A 175 -7.25 3.80 25.02
C SER A 175 -8.27 4.10 23.93
N ILE A 176 -8.05 3.65 22.69
CA ILE A 176 -9.03 3.70 21.60
C ILE A 176 -10.26 2.84 21.95
N GLY A 177 -10.05 1.73 22.67
CA GLY A 177 -11.06 0.75 23.04
C GLY A 177 -11.43 -0.20 21.93
N LEU A 178 -11.15 -1.48 22.10
CA LEU A 178 -11.57 -2.54 21.18
C LEU A 178 -12.97 -3.03 21.52
N PRO A 179 -13.75 -3.52 20.55
CA PRO A 179 -14.95 -4.30 20.82
C PRO A 179 -14.62 -5.57 21.61
N ASP A 180 -15.55 -6.03 22.48
CA ASP A 180 -15.36 -7.20 23.35
C ASP A 180 -15.05 -8.50 22.58
N ASN A 181 -15.49 -8.55 21.32
CA ASN A 181 -15.25 -9.67 20.41
C ASN A 181 -13.98 -9.54 19.56
N MET A 182 -13.13 -8.51 19.81
CA MET A 182 -11.85 -8.31 19.17
C MET A 182 -10.69 -8.36 20.16
N ARG A 183 -9.56 -8.95 19.76
CA ARG A 183 -8.35 -9.03 20.58
C ARG A 183 -7.12 -8.67 19.76
N LEU A 184 -6.13 -8.08 20.42
CA LEU A 184 -4.80 -7.84 19.82
C LEU A 184 -3.97 -9.11 19.87
N LYS A 185 -3.30 -9.42 18.78
CA LYS A 185 -2.35 -10.52 18.68
C LYS A 185 -1.11 -10.06 17.91
N PHE A 186 0.02 -9.98 18.58
CA PHE A 186 1.28 -9.58 17.95
C PHE A 186 2.00 -10.78 17.35
N THR A 187 2.44 -10.68 16.09
CA THR A 187 3.37 -11.63 15.48
C THR A 187 4.75 -11.51 16.16
N ASP A 188 5.61 -12.51 16.00
CA ASP A 188 6.97 -12.45 16.57
C ASP A 188 7.77 -11.29 15.96
N ALA A 189 7.57 -10.99 14.68
CA ALA A 189 8.19 -9.86 14.00
C ALA A 189 7.75 -8.50 14.55
N ALA A 190 6.51 -8.37 15.02
CA ALA A 190 5.95 -7.14 15.55
C ALA A 190 6.31 -6.92 17.05
N ARG A 191 6.55 -7.98 17.83
CA ARG A 191 6.79 -7.88 19.28
C ARG A 191 7.94 -6.97 19.65
N GLY A 192 9.03 -7.00 18.89
CA GLY A 192 10.18 -6.12 19.12
C GLY A 192 9.83 -4.64 18.98
N LEU A 193 9.00 -4.30 17.98
CA LEU A 193 8.55 -2.92 17.74
C LEU A 193 7.45 -2.49 18.70
N ALA A 194 6.62 -3.41 19.20
CA ALA A 194 5.56 -3.12 20.16
C ALA A 194 6.06 -2.53 21.48
N ILE A 195 7.32 -2.82 21.85
CA ILE A 195 8.01 -2.27 23.04
C ILE A 195 9.04 -1.19 22.68
N SER A 196 9.19 -0.86 21.39
CA SER A 196 10.10 0.18 20.93
C SER A 196 9.65 1.56 21.39
N LYS A 197 10.62 2.44 21.55
CA LYS A 197 10.31 3.85 21.80
C LYS A 197 9.64 4.45 20.57
N ARG A 198 8.74 5.39 20.82
CA ARG A 198 8.11 6.21 19.80
C ARG A 198 9.17 6.88 18.90
N PRO A 199 8.93 6.98 17.57
CA PRO A 199 9.77 7.78 16.68
C PRO A 199 9.90 9.23 17.14
N VAL A 200 11.02 9.87 16.84
CA VAL A 200 11.33 11.24 17.31
C VAL A 200 10.32 12.25 16.77
N SER A 201 9.88 12.09 15.52
CA SER A 201 8.92 12.97 14.86
C SER A 201 7.46 12.65 15.19
N ALA A 202 7.17 11.57 15.90
CA ALA A 202 5.81 11.29 16.33
C ALA A 202 5.38 12.21 17.47
N PRO A 203 4.15 12.79 17.42
CA PRO A 203 3.63 13.63 18.50
C PRO A 203 3.43 12.84 19.79
N ASP A 204 3.31 13.54 20.93
CA ASP A 204 3.06 12.88 22.23
C ASP A 204 1.66 12.28 22.28
N SER A 205 0.69 12.94 21.65
CA SER A 205 -0.71 12.49 21.55
C SER A 205 -1.28 12.76 20.17
N LEU A 206 -2.33 12.03 19.83
CA LEU A 206 -3.10 12.19 18.59
C LEU A 206 -4.57 12.46 18.88
N GLU A 207 -5.13 13.48 18.22
CA GLU A 207 -6.54 13.83 18.25
C GLU A 207 -7.32 12.95 17.28
N LEU A 208 -7.54 11.69 17.66
CA LEU A 208 -8.16 10.66 16.81
C LEU A 208 -9.69 10.62 16.88
N GLN A 209 -10.35 11.52 17.63
CA GLN A 209 -11.82 11.59 17.72
C GLN A 209 -12.47 11.96 16.38
N THR A 210 -11.70 12.51 15.47
CA THR A 210 -12.15 12.89 14.12
C THR A 210 -12.26 11.72 13.15
N VAL A 211 -11.69 10.57 13.48
CA VAL A 211 -11.69 9.36 12.65
C VAL A 211 -12.30 8.17 13.37
N SER A 212 -12.64 7.14 12.61
CA SER A 212 -13.16 5.88 13.14
C SER A 212 -12.05 5.02 13.77
N ARG A 213 -12.48 4.06 14.57
CA ARG A 213 -11.61 3.16 15.35
C ARG A 213 -10.60 2.41 14.49
N GLY A 214 -11.02 1.85 13.36
CA GLY A 214 -10.13 1.08 12.48
C GLY A 214 -9.00 1.94 11.94
N THR A 215 -9.34 3.10 11.39
CA THR A 215 -8.38 4.09 10.92
C THR A 215 -7.51 4.62 12.06
N ALA A 216 -8.07 4.87 13.25
CA ALA A 216 -7.30 5.32 14.42
C ALA A 216 -6.25 4.28 14.84
N ILE A 217 -6.62 2.99 14.92
CA ILE A 217 -5.68 1.89 15.20
C ILE A 217 -4.59 1.84 14.14
N ALA A 218 -4.94 1.94 12.86
CA ALA A 218 -3.97 1.93 11.77
C ALA A 218 -3.00 3.12 11.84
N ILE A 219 -3.49 4.35 12.15
CA ILE A 219 -2.67 5.55 12.36
C ILE A 219 -1.69 5.33 13.52
N VAL A 220 -2.17 4.84 14.67
CA VAL A 220 -1.31 4.55 15.83
C VAL A 220 -0.22 3.54 15.47
N LEU A 221 -0.58 2.44 14.85
CA LEU A 221 0.38 1.40 14.46
C LEU A 221 1.41 1.90 13.45
N ALA A 222 0.98 2.73 12.50
CA ALA A 222 1.88 3.36 11.51
C ALA A 222 2.95 4.26 12.15
N GLN A 223 2.69 4.82 13.36
CA GLN A 223 3.72 5.56 14.11
C GLN A 223 4.89 4.66 14.56
N TYR A 224 4.74 3.35 14.54
CA TYR A 224 5.74 2.38 15.00
C TYR A 224 6.21 1.42 13.89
N GLY A 225 5.85 1.67 12.62
CA GLY A 225 6.15 0.76 11.51
C GLY A 225 5.38 -0.56 11.58
N LEU A 226 4.22 -0.52 12.21
CA LEU A 226 3.31 -1.64 12.40
C LEU A 226 2.00 -1.40 11.64
N GLY A 227 1.27 -2.47 11.40
CA GLY A 227 -0.10 -2.47 10.94
C GLY A 227 -0.85 -3.69 11.45
N PHE A 228 -2.10 -3.86 11.07
CA PHE A 228 -2.88 -5.01 11.49
C PHE A 228 -3.66 -5.63 10.35
N ARG A 229 -4.06 -6.89 10.53
CA ARG A 229 -5.05 -7.57 9.70
C ARG A 229 -6.06 -8.28 10.59
N PRO A 230 -7.35 -8.20 10.29
CA PRO A 230 -8.36 -8.94 11.03
C PRO A 230 -8.32 -10.41 10.63
N LYS A 231 -8.49 -11.30 11.61
CA LYS A 231 -8.55 -12.76 11.42
C LYS A 231 -9.75 -13.32 12.18
N CYS A 232 -10.65 -13.98 11.49
CA CYS A 232 -11.74 -14.67 12.14
C CYS A 232 -11.19 -15.92 12.88
N VAL A 233 -11.39 -15.98 14.19
CA VAL A 233 -10.95 -17.10 15.03
C VAL A 233 -12.12 -17.98 15.48
N ALA A 234 -13.33 -17.45 15.48
CA ALA A 234 -14.59 -18.16 15.68
C ALA A 234 -15.74 -17.26 15.15
N PRO A 235 -16.95 -17.79 14.91
CA PRO A 235 -18.09 -16.97 14.49
C PRO A 235 -18.29 -15.75 15.39
N GLY A 236 -18.26 -14.55 14.79
CA GLY A 236 -18.38 -13.26 15.47
C GLY A 236 -17.20 -12.88 16.38
N ARG A 237 -16.06 -13.59 16.32
CA ARG A 237 -14.85 -13.28 17.12
C ARG A 237 -13.64 -13.11 16.22
N TYR A 238 -12.90 -12.03 16.43
CA TYR A 238 -11.80 -11.63 15.57
C TYR A 238 -10.53 -11.32 16.37
N ASP A 239 -9.39 -11.76 15.86
CA ASP A 239 -8.09 -11.26 16.30
C ASP A 239 -7.66 -10.15 15.34
N LEU A 240 -7.16 -9.03 15.86
CA LEU A 240 -6.40 -8.06 15.11
C LEU A 240 -4.93 -8.49 15.19
N GLU A 241 -4.47 -9.18 14.16
CA GLU A 241 -3.09 -9.67 14.08
C GLU A 241 -2.18 -8.50 13.68
N ILE A 242 -1.38 -8.04 14.64
CA ILE A 242 -0.43 -6.94 14.46
C ILE A 242 0.85 -7.49 13.85
N ASP A 243 1.28 -6.90 12.76
CA ASP A 243 2.49 -7.30 12.06
C ASP A 243 3.33 -6.08 11.67
N ARG A 244 4.60 -6.31 11.37
CA ARG A 244 5.47 -5.29 10.80
C ARG A 244 5.08 -5.03 9.35
N GLY A 245 4.97 -3.77 8.97
CA GLY A 245 4.64 -3.44 7.59
C GLY A 245 4.36 -1.98 7.35
N ASN A 246 4.18 -1.68 6.08
CA ASN A 246 3.85 -0.36 5.54
C ASN A 246 2.65 -0.47 4.59
N GLU A 247 2.38 0.59 3.82
CA GLU A 247 1.27 0.64 2.85
C GLU A 247 1.36 -0.41 1.73
N ALA A 248 2.58 -0.91 1.42
CA ALA A 248 2.74 -1.99 0.44
C ALA A 248 2.40 -3.38 1.02
N SER A 249 2.30 -3.50 2.34
CA SER A 249 1.99 -4.76 3.02
C SER A 249 0.50 -5.08 2.96
N ASN A 250 0.14 -6.37 3.02
CA ASN A 250 -1.26 -6.78 3.06
C ASN A 250 -1.86 -6.63 4.48
N LEU A 251 -1.94 -5.39 4.97
CA LEU A 251 -2.47 -5.01 6.28
C LEU A 251 -3.68 -4.10 6.10
N TRP A 252 -4.45 -3.85 7.16
CA TRP A 252 -5.53 -2.87 7.15
C TRP A 252 -4.97 -1.48 6.81
N PRO A 253 -5.54 -0.76 5.83
CA PRO A 253 -4.97 0.49 5.38
C PRO A 253 -5.18 1.61 6.40
N VAL A 254 -4.34 2.62 6.35
CA VAL A 254 -4.62 3.88 7.04
C VAL A 254 -5.65 4.66 6.22
N GLY A 255 -6.91 4.34 6.42
CA GLY A 255 -8.03 4.88 5.65
C GLY A 255 -8.15 4.28 4.24
N TRP A 256 -9.19 4.65 3.54
CA TRP A 256 -9.62 4.10 2.26
C TRP A 256 -9.64 5.18 1.17
N LYS A 257 -9.59 4.75 -0.06
CA LYS A 257 -9.80 5.66 -1.19
C LYS A 257 -11.28 6.06 -1.25
N PRO A 258 -11.63 7.36 -1.34
CA PRO A 258 -13.01 7.77 -1.56
C PRO A 258 -13.60 7.15 -2.83
N GLU A 259 -14.85 6.76 -2.76
CA GLU A 259 -15.61 6.22 -3.91
C GLU A 259 -15.98 7.34 -4.89
N GLN A 260 -16.39 8.47 -4.34
CA GLN A 260 -16.77 9.65 -5.11
C GLN A 260 -15.53 10.44 -5.54
N SER A 261 -15.68 11.21 -6.62
CA SER A 261 -14.59 12.06 -7.09
C SER A 261 -14.30 13.20 -6.11
N PHE A 262 -13.02 13.56 -5.92
CA PHE A 262 -12.65 14.69 -5.07
C PHE A 262 -13.27 16.02 -5.53
N SER A 263 -13.58 16.19 -6.81
CA SER A 263 -14.27 17.37 -7.31
C SER A 263 -15.70 17.51 -6.77
N GLU A 264 -16.34 16.41 -6.41
CA GLU A 264 -17.68 16.37 -5.85
C GLU A 264 -17.65 16.53 -4.32
N ILE A 265 -16.80 15.77 -3.62
CA ILE A 265 -16.81 15.72 -2.15
C ILE A 265 -15.93 16.78 -1.50
N LEU A 266 -14.92 17.31 -2.22
CA LEU A 266 -13.95 18.29 -1.71
C LEU A 266 -13.58 19.34 -2.77
N PRO A 267 -14.52 20.11 -3.32
CA PRO A 267 -14.24 21.07 -4.39
C PRO A 267 -13.21 22.15 -4.01
N ALA A 268 -13.08 22.46 -2.72
CA ALA A 268 -12.04 23.39 -2.21
C ALA A 268 -10.62 22.90 -2.50
N TYR A 269 -10.40 21.61 -2.66
CA TYR A 269 -9.11 20.99 -2.99
C TYR A 269 -8.54 21.46 -4.32
N PHE A 270 -9.40 21.83 -5.27
CA PHE A 270 -9.02 22.30 -6.61
C PHE A 270 -9.11 23.83 -6.77
N LYS A 271 -9.66 24.55 -5.79
CA LYS A 271 -9.82 26.00 -5.85
C LYS A 271 -8.49 26.70 -5.60
N ALA A 272 -8.03 27.49 -6.56
CA ALA A 272 -6.78 28.23 -6.42
C ALA A 272 -6.88 29.30 -5.31
N ILE A 273 -5.88 29.30 -4.44
CA ILE A 273 -5.69 30.27 -3.34
C ILE A 273 -4.39 31.06 -3.56
N PRO A 274 -4.30 32.29 -3.10
CA PRO A 274 -3.03 33.01 -3.07
C PRO A 274 -2.08 32.31 -2.09
N LEU A 275 -0.83 32.19 -2.47
CA LEU A 275 0.23 31.62 -1.66
C LEU A 275 1.49 32.46 -1.81
N ASP A 276 1.98 32.99 -0.69
CA ASP A 276 3.26 33.65 -0.59
C ASP A 276 3.95 33.19 0.70
N VAL A 277 4.89 32.26 0.55
CA VAL A 277 5.59 31.63 1.68
C VAL A 277 7.07 31.57 1.41
N GLU A 278 7.85 31.95 2.41
CA GLU A 278 9.30 31.92 2.38
C GLU A 278 9.82 31.18 3.61
N ASP A 279 10.58 30.10 3.37
CA ASP A 279 11.27 29.34 4.40
C ASP A 279 10.35 28.80 5.51
N VAL A 280 9.08 28.46 5.15
CA VAL A 280 8.08 27.96 6.07
C VAL A 280 8.30 26.47 6.32
N GLU A 281 8.21 26.04 7.57
CA GLU A 281 8.23 24.62 7.95
C GLU A 281 7.10 23.86 7.25
N THR A 282 7.44 22.73 6.67
CA THR A 282 6.50 21.93 5.87
C THR A 282 5.29 21.48 6.70
N GLY A 283 5.48 21.11 7.97
CA GLY A 283 4.38 20.75 8.87
C GLY A 283 3.37 21.89 9.06
N LYS A 284 3.84 23.13 9.23
CA LYS A 284 2.98 24.32 9.33
C LYS A 284 2.22 24.59 8.03
N LEU A 285 2.89 24.42 6.90
CA LEU A 285 2.26 24.60 5.58
C LEU A 285 1.16 23.57 5.35
N ILE A 286 1.42 22.27 5.67
CA ILE A 286 0.43 21.19 5.57
C ILE A 286 -0.74 21.45 6.51
N GLY A 287 -0.47 21.86 7.75
CA GLY A 287 -1.50 22.21 8.73
C GLY A 287 -2.42 23.32 8.23
N ALA A 288 -1.87 24.40 7.66
CA ALA A 288 -2.64 25.49 7.07
C ALA A 288 -3.50 25.04 5.87
N VAL A 289 -2.97 24.11 5.05
CA VAL A 289 -3.75 23.52 3.95
C VAL A 289 -4.88 22.66 4.50
N ALA A 290 -4.62 21.82 5.50
CA ALA A 290 -5.61 20.93 6.13
C ALA A 290 -6.74 21.76 6.81
N GLU A 291 -6.38 22.83 7.53
CA GLU A 291 -7.34 23.78 8.12
C GLU A 291 -8.20 24.42 7.04
N LYS A 292 -7.60 24.88 5.95
CA LYS A 292 -8.33 25.47 4.81
C LYS A 292 -9.31 24.50 4.17
N LEU A 293 -8.99 23.21 4.17
CA LEU A 293 -9.83 22.13 3.67
C LEU A 293 -10.81 21.61 4.73
N GLN A 294 -10.69 22.05 5.97
CA GLN A 294 -11.43 21.55 7.13
C GLN A 294 -11.24 20.03 7.34
N LEU A 295 -10.02 19.55 7.09
CA LEU A 295 -9.64 18.17 7.27
C LEU A 295 -8.67 18.04 8.45
N PRO A 296 -8.79 17.05 9.31
CA PRO A 296 -7.70 16.66 10.18
C PRO A 296 -6.56 16.09 9.32
N PHE A 297 -5.31 16.27 9.78
CA PHE A 297 -4.18 15.62 9.11
C PHE A 297 -3.36 14.77 10.08
N PHE A 298 -2.83 13.68 9.57
CA PHE A 298 -1.97 12.75 10.28
C PHE A 298 -0.78 12.36 9.40
N SER A 299 0.31 11.96 10.03
CA SER A 299 1.53 11.56 9.33
C SER A 299 2.01 10.17 9.75
N ALA A 300 2.70 9.48 8.85
CA ALA A 300 3.40 8.22 9.11
C ALA A 300 4.79 8.51 9.68
N ALA A 301 4.88 8.91 10.95
CA ALA A 301 6.13 9.37 11.55
C ALA A 301 7.27 8.35 11.39
N TYR A 302 7.02 7.07 11.63
CA TYR A 302 8.03 6.02 11.47
C TYR A 302 8.59 5.95 10.03
N ALA A 303 7.71 5.92 9.03
CA ALA A 303 8.13 5.83 7.63
C ALA A 303 8.88 7.09 7.16
N LEU A 304 8.45 8.25 7.64
CA LEU A 304 9.13 9.53 7.35
C LEU A 304 10.50 9.58 8.03
N ASP A 305 10.61 9.18 9.30
CA ASP A 305 11.88 9.14 10.03
C ASP A 305 12.89 8.18 9.39
N GLU A 306 12.45 6.99 8.93
CA GLU A 306 13.33 6.05 8.22
C GLU A 306 13.92 6.65 6.93
N LYS A 307 13.24 7.61 6.31
CA LYS A 307 13.72 8.37 5.13
C LYS A 307 14.43 9.67 5.51
N GLY A 308 14.53 10.03 6.78
CA GLY A 308 15.06 11.30 7.23
C GLY A 308 14.18 12.52 6.89
N LEU A 309 12.89 12.30 6.69
CA LEU A 309 11.91 13.33 6.29
C LEU A 309 11.19 13.88 7.54
N HIS A 310 11.79 14.87 8.18
CA HIS A 310 11.20 15.52 9.36
C HIS A 310 10.38 16.73 8.96
N ILE A 311 9.07 16.63 8.92
CA ILE A 311 8.14 17.67 8.43
C ILE A 311 8.27 19.00 9.17
N ASP A 312 8.70 18.98 10.43
CA ASP A 312 8.86 20.16 11.26
C ASP A 312 10.19 20.91 11.02
N THR A 313 11.15 20.28 10.35
CA THR A 313 12.45 20.89 10.02
C THR A 313 12.63 21.17 8.56
N LEU A 314 11.96 20.42 7.68
CA LEU A 314 11.97 20.65 6.25
C LEU A 314 11.25 21.95 5.91
N LYS A 315 11.85 22.76 5.05
CA LYS A 315 11.35 24.08 4.70
C LYS A 315 10.92 24.17 3.24
N TYR A 316 9.86 24.93 3.03
CA TYR A 316 9.28 25.17 1.72
C TYR A 316 9.17 26.67 1.42
N THR A 317 9.56 27.05 0.20
CA THR A 317 9.45 28.43 -0.30
C THR A 317 8.72 28.43 -1.62
N ARG A 318 7.72 29.30 -1.74
CA ARG A 318 7.02 29.62 -2.99
C ARG A 318 6.43 31.03 -2.89
N LYS A 319 6.90 31.92 -3.75
CA LYS A 319 6.51 33.33 -3.74
C LYS A 319 5.48 33.61 -4.84
N ASP A 320 4.60 34.60 -4.57
CA ASP A 320 3.66 35.20 -5.52
C ASP A 320 2.90 34.19 -6.40
N ALA A 321 2.45 33.08 -5.80
CA ALA A 321 1.77 32.02 -6.51
C ALA A 321 0.25 32.06 -6.27
N ARG A 322 -0.48 31.63 -7.29
CA ARG A 322 -1.90 31.28 -7.16
C ARG A 322 -2.05 29.80 -7.51
N ILE A 323 -2.27 28.98 -6.49
CA ILE A 323 -2.18 27.52 -6.60
C ILE A 323 -3.31 26.85 -5.82
N SER A 324 -3.84 25.74 -6.32
CA SER A 324 -4.81 24.95 -5.54
C SER A 324 -4.09 24.08 -4.51
N PRO A 325 -4.77 23.72 -3.37
CA PRO A 325 -4.25 22.77 -2.40
C PRO A 325 -3.73 21.48 -3.04
N ALA A 326 -4.46 20.90 -3.99
CA ALA A 326 -4.03 19.70 -4.72
C ALA A 326 -2.65 19.86 -5.37
N ARG A 327 -2.48 20.95 -6.14
CA ARG A 327 -1.20 21.22 -6.81
C ARG A 327 -0.09 21.62 -5.85
N LEU A 328 -0.43 22.28 -4.75
CA LEU A 328 0.54 22.65 -3.72
C LEU A 328 1.11 21.40 -3.05
N LEU A 329 0.24 20.49 -2.58
CA LEU A 329 0.66 19.22 -1.96
C LEU A 329 1.47 18.37 -2.93
N THR A 330 1.08 18.30 -4.22
CA THR A 330 1.89 17.63 -5.26
C THR A 330 3.28 18.27 -5.36
N ALA A 331 3.36 19.61 -5.47
CA ALA A 331 4.65 20.30 -5.60
C ALA A 331 5.55 20.17 -4.36
N VAL A 332 4.96 20.12 -3.16
CA VAL A 332 5.69 19.82 -1.92
C VAL A 332 6.19 18.38 -1.94
N GLY A 333 5.33 17.43 -2.34
CA GLY A 333 5.66 16.02 -2.44
C GLY A 333 6.82 15.75 -3.41
N ASP A 334 6.74 16.29 -4.61
CA ASP A 334 7.79 16.16 -5.64
C ASP A 334 9.13 16.74 -5.17
N LYS A 335 9.09 17.87 -4.44
CA LYS A 335 10.32 18.53 -3.96
C LYS A 335 10.97 17.81 -2.79
N LEU A 336 10.18 17.20 -1.92
CA LEU A 336 10.63 16.64 -0.64
C LEU A 336 10.54 15.09 -0.56
N ASP A 337 10.20 14.42 -1.65
CA ASP A 337 9.97 12.95 -1.72
C ASP A 337 8.89 12.46 -0.72
N MET A 338 7.84 13.28 -0.57
CA MET A 338 6.72 12.99 0.33
C MET A 338 5.45 12.63 -0.45
N GLY A 339 4.57 11.89 0.19
CA GLY A 339 3.27 11.51 -0.33
C GLY A 339 2.13 12.16 0.45
N PHE A 340 1.12 12.64 -0.27
CA PHE A 340 -0.08 13.25 0.29
C PHE A 340 -1.31 12.62 -0.32
N ASP A 341 -2.20 12.09 0.50
CA ASP A 341 -3.47 11.50 0.06
C ASP A 341 -4.61 12.00 0.94
N VAL A 342 -5.68 12.47 0.32
CA VAL A 342 -6.96 12.60 1.02
C VAL A 342 -7.60 11.23 1.04
N ARG A 343 -7.92 10.74 2.24
CA ARG A 343 -8.50 9.42 2.47
C ARG A 343 -9.79 9.54 3.26
N VAL A 344 -10.58 8.48 3.28
CA VAL A 344 -11.75 8.34 4.13
C VAL A 344 -11.55 7.22 5.13
N ASP A 345 -12.13 7.38 6.31
CA ASP A 345 -12.19 6.31 7.30
C ASP A 345 -13.35 5.32 7.02
N GLU A 346 -13.51 4.30 7.84
CA GLU A 346 -14.58 3.30 7.74
C GLU A 346 -16.00 3.90 7.88
N ALA A 347 -16.12 5.13 8.41
CA ALA A 347 -17.36 5.86 8.52
C ALA A 347 -17.55 6.91 7.39
N GLY A 348 -16.62 6.96 6.42
CA GLY A 348 -16.66 7.91 5.30
C GLY A 348 -16.16 9.33 5.63
N LYS A 349 -15.55 9.55 6.80
CA LYS A 349 -15.00 10.87 7.18
C LYS A 349 -13.63 11.06 6.52
N MET A 350 -13.45 12.24 5.91
CA MET A 350 -12.20 12.56 5.21
C MET A 350 -11.11 13.04 6.16
N PHE A 351 -9.86 12.73 5.83
CA PHE A 351 -8.66 13.24 6.47
C PHE A 351 -7.50 13.32 5.46
N LEU A 352 -6.48 14.12 5.76
CA LEU A 352 -5.25 14.20 4.99
C LEU A 352 -4.20 13.28 5.62
N TRP A 353 -3.68 12.35 4.84
CA TRP A 353 -2.58 11.45 5.22
C TRP A 353 -1.27 11.89 4.59
N VAL A 354 -0.21 11.98 5.41
CA VAL A 354 1.14 12.37 5.02
C VAL A 354 2.09 11.20 5.24
N THR A 355 2.79 10.78 4.20
CA THR A 355 3.71 9.64 4.25
C THR A 355 4.86 9.83 3.25
N THR A 356 5.64 8.79 2.98
CA THR A 356 6.65 8.82 1.92
C THR A 356 6.00 8.74 0.53
N ALA A 357 6.69 9.21 -0.50
CA ALA A 357 6.19 9.11 -1.87
C ALA A 357 6.00 7.64 -2.31
N ASP A 358 6.85 6.73 -1.81
CA ASP A 358 6.77 5.29 -2.08
C ASP A 358 5.50 4.68 -1.48
N ASP A 359 5.21 4.96 -0.20
CA ASP A 359 4.02 4.45 0.48
C ASP A 359 2.73 4.99 -0.14
N ALA A 360 2.70 6.27 -0.49
CA ALA A 360 1.55 6.87 -1.17
C ALA A 360 1.30 6.22 -2.55
N ARG A 361 2.37 5.88 -3.29
CA ARG A 361 2.25 5.12 -4.54
C ARG A 361 1.73 3.71 -4.30
N ALA A 362 2.28 3.01 -3.31
CA ALA A 362 1.86 1.66 -2.94
C ALA A 362 0.37 1.63 -2.55
N PHE A 363 -0.10 2.59 -1.74
CA PHE A 363 -1.51 2.73 -1.39
C PHE A 363 -2.39 2.95 -2.63
N ARG A 364 -2.05 3.92 -3.47
CA ARG A 364 -2.83 4.21 -4.68
C ARG A 364 -2.89 3.02 -5.62
N HIS A 365 -1.81 2.25 -5.73
CA HIS A 365 -1.75 1.03 -6.51
C HIS A 365 -2.64 -0.07 -5.91
N ARG A 366 -2.49 -0.35 -4.62
CA ARG A 366 -3.25 -1.38 -3.90
C ARG A 366 -4.76 -1.16 -3.95
N PHE A 367 -5.22 0.09 -3.81
CA PHE A 367 -6.64 0.44 -3.78
C PHE A 367 -7.18 1.00 -5.10
N ALA A 368 -6.41 0.95 -6.17
CA ALA A 368 -6.90 1.31 -7.50
C ALA A 368 -8.08 0.43 -7.94
N HIS A 369 -8.17 -0.81 -7.42
CA HIS A 369 -9.17 -1.83 -7.79
C HIS A 369 -10.30 -2.01 -6.78
N VAL A 370 -10.15 -1.53 -5.57
CA VAL A 370 -11.22 -1.60 -4.57
C VAL A 370 -12.26 -0.54 -4.91
N ARG A 371 -13.06 -0.78 -5.95
CA ARG A 371 -14.39 -0.20 -6.03
C ARG A 371 -15.20 -0.94 -4.98
N ALA A 372 -15.60 -0.25 -3.93
CA ALA A 372 -16.56 -0.78 -2.99
C ALA A 372 -17.75 -1.32 -3.78
N LYS A 373 -17.97 -2.62 -3.68
CA LYS A 373 -19.26 -3.20 -3.99
C LYS A 373 -20.17 -2.86 -2.83
N THR A 374 -20.70 -1.65 -2.83
CA THR A 374 -21.87 -1.28 -2.05
C THR A 374 -23.02 -1.08 -3.01
N GLU A 375 -23.73 -2.14 -3.30
CA GLU A 375 -25.16 -2.17 -3.62
C GLU A 375 -25.81 -3.23 -2.74
#